data_fd28dbb6a9e8e86cd59187e4a22ba692
#
_entry.id   fd28dbb6a9e8e86cd59187e4a22ba692
#
_cell.length_a   1.000
_cell.length_b   1.000
_cell.length_c   1.000
_cell.angle_alpha   90.00
_cell.angle_beta   90.00
_cell.angle_gamma   90.00
#
_symmetry.space_group_name_H-M   'P 1'
#
loop_
_entity.id
_entity.type
_entity.pdbx_description
1 polymer ?
#
loop_
_entity_poly.entity_id
_entity_poly.type
_entity_poly.pdbx_seq_one_letter_code
_entity_poly.pdbx_strand_id
1 'polypeptide(L)'
;MREYKNFWDRNAGWYDRFMQKDCAAYERMYALIRPVVKAKTVLELATGTGLIAKNIVNAAAHIEATDASAEMIAEAKRDNRSAKLHFSVQDMFRLPYADQSFDVVIVSNALHVVPQPEKALAEIRRVLKD
;
A
#
# COMPACT_ATOMS: atom_id res chain seq x y z
N MET A 1 -13.92 8.55 -9.13
CA MET A 1 -12.65 8.69 -8.36
C MET A 1 -12.72 9.74 -7.28
N ARG A 2 -13.27 10.93 -7.59
CA ARG A 2 -13.34 12.04 -6.62
C ARG A 2 -14.13 11.67 -5.37
N GLU A 3 -15.33 11.08 -5.54
CA GLU A 3 -16.17 10.68 -4.41
C GLU A 3 -15.53 9.56 -3.58
N TYR A 4 -14.90 8.60 -4.26
CA TYR A 4 -14.16 7.51 -3.64
C TYR A 4 -13.02 8.05 -2.76
N LYS A 5 -12.25 9.00 -3.28
CA LYS A 5 -11.15 9.63 -2.56
C LYS A 5 -11.65 10.37 -1.32
N ASN A 6 -12.75 11.17 -1.47
CA ASN A 6 -13.30 11.93 -0.36
C ASN A 6 -13.81 11.05 0.78
N PHE A 7 -14.39 9.88 0.45
CA PHE A 7 -14.82 8.92 1.46
C PHE A 7 -13.64 8.47 2.32
N TRP A 8 -12.54 8.07 1.70
CA TRP A 8 -11.37 7.57 2.41
C TRP A 8 -10.68 8.69 3.20
N ASP A 9 -10.63 9.90 2.68
CA ASP A 9 -10.08 11.04 3.41
C ASP A 9 -10.82 11.29 4.73
N ARG A 10 -12.16 11.25 4.69
CA ARG A 10 -12.97 11.51 5.88
C ARG A 10 -12.91 10.39 6.92
N ASN A 11 -12.58 9.17 6.50
CA ASN A 11 -12.64 7.99 7.35
C ASN A 11 -11.27 7.41 7.72
N ALA A 12 -10.18 8.15 7.48
CA ALA A 12 -8.83 7.65 7.68
C ALA A 12 -8.58 7.15 9.11
N GLY A 13 -8.93 7.92 10.12
CA GLY A 13 -8.72 7.56 11.51
C GLY A 13 -9.58 6.38 11.96
N TRP A 14 -10.84 6.32 11.49
CA TRP A 14 -11.74 5.21 11.78
C TRP A 14 -11.22 3.93 11.14
N TYR A 15 -10.76 4.01 9.89
CA TYR A 15 -10.24 2.86 9.14
C TYR A 15 -9.04 2.24 9.87
N ASP A 16 -8.13 3.07 10.35
CA ASP A 16 -6.95 2.58 11.08
C ASP A 16 -7.34 1.85 12.35
N ARG A 17 -8.25 2.41 13.15
CA ARG A 17 -8.73 1.76 14.36
C ARG A 17 -9.46 0.45 14.08
N PHE A 18 -10.24 0.41 13.00
CA PHE A 18 -10.94 -0.80 12.59
C PHE A 18 -9.94 -1.91 12.22
N MET A 19 -8.91 -1.58 11.46
CA MET A 19 -7.90 -2.54 11.03
C MET A 19 -7.12 -3.12 12.21
N GLN A 20 -6.89 -2.34 13.25
CA GLN A 20 -6.12 -2.80 14.41
C GLN A 20 -6.88 -3.77 15.30
N LYS A 21 -8.21 -3.87 15.20
CA LYS A 21 -9.01 -4.75 16.03
C LYS A 21 -8.77 -6.24 15.79
N ASP A 22 -8.30 -6.61 14.61
CA ASP A 22 -8.06 -8.02 14.27
C ASP A 22 -6.55 -8.31 14.19
N CYS A 23 -5.86 -8.06 15.31
CA CYS A 23 -4.40 -8.18 15.38
C CYS A 23 -3.88 -9.58 15.02
N ALA A 24 -4.58 -10.64 15.47
CA ALA A 24 -4.11 -12.02 15.23
C ALA A 24 -4.10 -12.36 13.74
N ALA A 25 -5.15 -11.97 13.00
CA ALA A 25 -5.22 -12.20 11.56
C ALA A 25 -4.15 -11.41 10.82
N TYR A 26 -3.92 -10.17 11.21
CA TYR A 26 -2.90 -9.33 10.59
C TYR A 26 -1.50 -9.84 10.88
N GLU A 27 -1.22 -10.32 12.08
CA GLU A 27 0.08 -10.91 12.41
C GLU A 27 0.38 -12.14 11.55
N ARG A 28 -0.62 -12.99 11.31
CA ARG A 28 -0.47 -14.15 10.41
C ARG A 28 -0.20 -13.69 8.97
N MET A 29 -0.88 -12.64 8.52
CA MET A 29 -0.67 -12.09 7.19
C MET A 29 0.76 -11.57 7.02
N TYR A 30 1.24 -10.79 8.01
CA TYR A 30 2.61 -10.28 7.97
C TYR A 30 3.63 -11.42 7.92
N ALA A 31 3.41 -12.48 8.71
CA ALA A 31 4.29 -13.64 8.71
C ALA A 31 4.36 -14.33 7.36
N LEU A 32 3.25 -14.35 6.62
CA LEU A 32 3.20 -14.91 5.26
C LEU A 32 3.87 -14.00 4.23
N ILE A 33 3.75 -12.68 4.40
CA ILE A 33 4.30 -11.71 3.45
C ILE A 33 5.82 -11.56 3.58
N ARG A 34 6.34 -11.54 4.82
CA ARG A 34 7.75 -11.26 5.07
C ARG A 34 8.73 -12.12 4.24
N PRO A 35 8.55 -13.43 4.10
CA PRO A 35 9.44 -14.22 3.25
C PRO A 35 9.37 -13.82 1.77
N VAL A 36 8.19 -13.41 1.30
CA VAL A 36 7.99 -13.02 -0.10
C VAL A 36 8.72 -11.72 -0.42
N VAL A 37 8.75 -10.77 0.52
CA VAL A 37 9.35 -9.46 0.30
C VAL A 37 10.80 -9.36 0.76
N LYS A 38 11.35 -10.43 1.31
CA LYS A 38 12.70 -10.41 1.90
C LYS A 38 13.73 -9.91 0.89
N ALA A 39 14.41 -8.82 1.23
CA ALA A 39 15.43 -8.17 0.40
C ALA A 39 14.92 -7.74 -0.97
N LYS A 40 13.63 -7.47 -1.10
CA LYS A 40 12.99 -7.09 -2.36
C LYS A 40 12.58 -5.61 -2.35
N THR A 41 12.45 -5.05 -3.56
CA THR A 41 11.86 -3.72 -3.77
C THR A 41 10.37 -3.90 -3.98
N VAL A 42 9.57 -3.25 -3.14
CA VAL A 42 8.14 -3.51 -3.01
C VAL A 42 7.33 -2.23 -3.28
N LEU A 43 6.24 -2.37 -4.02
CA LEU A 43 5.22 -1.33 -4.16
C LEU A 43 3.96 -1.81 -3.46
N GLU A 44 3.39 -0.98 -2.58
CA GLU A 44 2.07 -1.24 -2.03
C GLU A 44 1.09 -0.19 -2.54
N LEU A 45 -0.03 -0.65 -3.12
CA LEU A 45 -1.14 0.20 -3.54
C LEU A 45 -2.23 0.14 -2.49
N ALA A 46 -2.94 1.25 -2.32
CA ALA A 46 -4.02 1.38 -1.33
C ALA A 46 -3.52 1.03 0.08
N THR A 47 -2.37 1.60 0.44
CA THR A 47 -1.71 1.33 1.73
C THR A 47 -2.53 1.79 2.94
N GLY A 48 -3.46 2.72 2.75
CA GLY A 48 -4.21 3.32 3.84
C GLY A 48 -3.28 4.07 4.78
N THR A 49 -3.34 3.74 6.06
CA THR A 49 -2.45 4.33 7.08
C THR A 49 -1.12 3.61 7.21
N GLY A 50 -0.83 2.69 6.28
CA GLY A 50 0.48 2.03 6.20
C GLY A 50 0.66 0.84 7.12
N LEU A 51 -0.41 0.24 7.60
CA LEU A 51 -0.34 -0.83 8.58
C LEU A 51 0.49 -2.01 8.10
N ILE A 52 0.23 -2.50 6.88
CA ILE A 52 0.98 -3.62 6.31
C ILE A 52 2.44 -3.22 6.08
N ALA A 53 2.67 -2.10 5.38
CA ALA A 53 4.02 -1.64 5.05
C ALA A 53 4.90 -1.48 6.29
N LYS A 54 4.36 -0.87 7.35
CA LYS A 54 5.10 -0.64 8.60
C LYS A 54 5.51 -1.95 9.27
N ASN A 55 4.71 -2.99 9.12
CA ASN A 55 4.95 -4.27 9.78
C ASN A 55 5.79 -5.25 8.97
N ILE A 56 6.07 -4.95 7.70
CA ILE A 56 6.90 -5.81 6.85
C ILE A 56 8.19 -5.14 6.37
N VAL A 57 8.35 -3.84 6.60
CA VAL A 57 9.46 -3.06 6.03
C VAL A 57 10.83 -3.57 6.44
N ASN A 58 10.96 -4.11 7.64
CA ASN A 58 12.25 -4.63 8.10
C ASN A 58 12.76 -5.80 7.25
N ALA A 59 11.85 -6.56 6.66
CA ALA A 59 12.22 -7.68 5.79
C ALA A 59 12.59 -7.21 4.37
N ALA A 60 11.99 -6.14 3.88
CA ALA A 60 12.16 -5.66 2.51
C ALA A 60 13.46 -4.87 2.34
N ALA A 61 13.91 -4.71 1.10
CA ALA A 61 15.00 -3.79 0.78
C ALA A 61 14.49 -2.35 0.73
N HIS A 62 13.30 -2.13 0.17
CA HIS A 62 12.68 -0.81 0.05
C HIS A 62 11.20 -0.99 -0.23
N ILE A 63 10.36 -0.11 0.34
CA ILE A 63 8.92 -0.10 0.08
C ILE A 63 8.48 1.30 -0.33
N GLU A 64 7.81 1.39 -1.50
CA GLU A 64 7.00 2.53 -1.90
C GLU A 64 5.56 2.21 -1.58
N ALA A 65 4.96 2.92 -0.62
CA ALA A 65 3.59 2.67 -0.18
C ALA A 65 2.72 3.86 -0.57
N THR A 66 1.67 3.62 -1.33
CA THR A 66 0.87 4.67 -1.96
C THR A 66 -0.60 4.54 -1.63
N ASP A 67 -1.31 5.66 -1.71
CA ASP A 67 -2.76 5.71 -1.57
C ASP A 67 -3.26 6.94 -2.30
N ALA A 68 -4.51 6.91 -2.75
CA ALA A 68 -5.14 8.06 -3.38
C ALA A 68 -5.54 9.13 -2.36
N SER A 69 -5.67 8.76 -1.09
CA SER A 69 -6.12 9.65 -0.03
C SER A 69 -4.95 10.38 0.62
N ALA A 70 -4.95 11.72 0.52
CA ALA A 70 -3.95 12.54 1.19
C ALA A 70 -4.03 12.40 2.72
N GLU A 71 -5.25 12.24 3.26
CA GLU A 71 -5.44 12.06 4.71
C GLU A 71 -4.85 10.74 5.20
N MET A 72 -5.03 9.66 4.44
CA MET A 72 -4.44 8.36 4.76
C MET A 72 -2.91 8.44 4.77
N ILE A 73 -2.34 9.07 3.76
CA ILE A 73 -0.88 9.20 3.66
C ILE A 73 -0.33 10.11 4.77
N ALA A 74 -1.01 11.19 5.13
CA ALA A 74 -0.60 12.04 6.23
C ALA A 74 -0.55 11.25 7.55
N GLU A 75 -1.57 10.43 7.80
CA GLU A 75 -1.62 9.56 8.97
C GLU A 75 -0.49 8.52 8.94
N ALA A 76 -0.24 7.93 7.77
CA ALA A 76 0.81 6.94 7.60
C ALA A 76 2.21 7.53 7.90
N LYS A 77 2.46 8.75 7.46
CA LYS A 77 3.76 9.40 7.65
C LYS A 77 4.02 9.79 9.10
N ARG A 78 2.99 9.97 9.89
CA ARG A 78 3.10 10.59 11.23
C ARG A 78 4.13 9.90 12.13
N ASP A 79 4.17 8.58 12.12
CA ASP A 79 5.07 7.80 12.99
C ASP A 79 6.08 6.95 12.22
N ASN A 80 6.25 7.19 10.92
CA ASN A 80 7.21 6.44 10.12
C ASN A 80 8.64 6.89 10.45
N ARG A 81 9.48 5.95 10.90
CA ARG A 81 10.88 6.17 11.23
C ARG A 81 11.84 5.44 10.28
N SER A 82 11.32 4.66 9.34
CA SER A 82 12.17 3.83 8.48
C SER A 82 12.58 4.58 7.22
N ALA A 83 13.90 4.62 6.96
CA ALA A 83 14.43 5.18 5.72
C ALA A 83 14.09 4.29 4.50
N LYS A 84 13.73 3.02 4.73
CA LYS A 84 13.38 2.09 3.65
C LYS A 84 11.92 2.20 3.21
N LEU A 85 11.09 2.95 3.94
CA LEU A 85 9.65 3.06 3.70
C LEU A 85 9.31 4.48 3.32
N HIS A 86 8.77 4.66 2.12
CA HIS A 86 8.37 5.94 1.58
C HIS A 86 6.88 5.93 1.27
N PHE A 87 6.13 6.88 1.86
CA PHE A 87 4.70 7.05 1.61
C PHE A 87 4.46 8.22 0.66
N SER A 88 3.56 8.02 -0.32
CA SER A 88 3.17 9.10 -1.22
C SER A 88 1.73 8.94 -1.70
N VAL A 89 1.12 10.08 -2.05
CA VAL A 89 -0.21 10.09 -2.67
C VAL A 89 -0.04 9.82 -4.15
N GLN A 90 -0.62 8.71 -4.64
CA GLN A 90 -0.52 8.32 -6.05
C GLN A 90 -1.84 7.75 -6.54
N ASP A 91 -2.05 7.86 -7.84
CA ASP A 91 -3.16 7.26 -8.53
C ASP A 91 -2.75 5.87 -9.05
N MET A 92 -3.41 4.81 -8.55
CA MET A 92 -3.06 3.44 -8.95
C MET A 92 -3.34 3.16 -10.43
N PHE A 93 -4.11 4.00 -11.09
CA PHE A 93 -4.40 3.86 -12.52
C PHE A 93 -3.33 4.52 -13.39
N ARG A 94 -2.43 5.29 -12.78
CA ARG A 94 -1.38 6.01 -13.49
C ARG A 94 -0.20 6.25 -12.54
N LEU A 95 0.65 5.23 -12.42
CA LEU A 95 1.76 5.25 -11.49
C LEU A 95 2.99 5.97 -12.08
N PRO A 96 3.70 6.77 -11.27
CA PRO A 96 4.86 7.55 -11.75
C PRO A 96 6.15 6.73 -11.83
N TYR A 97 6.05 5.41 -11.80
CA TYR A 97 7.21 4.53 -11.77
C TYR A 97 7.51 3.96 -13.15
N ALA A 98 8.79 3.71 -13.42
CA ALA A 98 9.23 3.10 -14.68
C ALA A 98 8.75 1.65 -14.79
N ASP A 99 8.74 1.13 -16.02
CA ASP A 99 8.45 -0.27 -16.27
C ASP A 99 9.43 -1.16 -15.49
N GLN A 100 8.92 -2.28 -14.97
CA GLN A 100 9.76 -3.29 -14.32
C GLN A 100 10.63 -2.73 -13.19
N SER A 101 10.03 -1.88 -12.34
CA SER A 101 10.72 -1.22 -11.22
C SER A 101 10.67 -2.01 -9.92
N PHE A 102 9.69 -2.90 -9.77
CA PHE A 102 9.44 -3.56 -8.48
C PHE A 102 9.47 -5.07 -8.60
N ASP A 103 10.01 -5.71 -7.57
CA ASP A 103 10.02 -7.16 -7.46
C ASP A 103 8.66 -7.72 -7.02
N VAL A 104 7.95 -6.96 -6.16
CA VAL A 104 6.68 -7.39 -5.58
C VAL A 104 5.72 -6.20 -5.54
N VAL A 105 4.45 -6.44 -5.85
CA VAL A 105 3.39 -5.45 -5.67
C VAL A 105 2.34 -6.05 -4.74
N ILE A 106 1.94 -5.28 -3.72
CA ILE A 106 0.93 -5.67 -2.75
C ILE A 106 -0.29 -4.79 -2.93
N VAL A 107 -1.46 -5.42 -3.05
CA VAL A 107 -2.75 -4.73 -3.07
C VAL A 107 -3.68 -5.50 -2.13
N SER A 108 -4.02 -4.91 -0.99
CA SER A 108 -4.84 -5.58 0.00
C SER A 108 -6.21 -4.91 0.09
N ASN A 109 -7.28 -5.70 -0.09
CA ASN A 109 -8.66 -5.28 0.11
C ASN A 109 -9.10 -4.05 -0.69
N ALA A 110 -8.51 -3.83 -1.88
CA ALA A 110 -8.78 -2.62 -2.66
C ALA A 110 -9.40 -2.89 -4.04
N LEU A 111 -8.93 -3.91 -4.76
CA LEU A 111 -9.34 -4.09 -6.16
C LEU A 111 -10.84 -4.31 -6.34
N HIS A 112 -11.50 -4.89 -5.35
CA HIS A 112 -12.95 -5.15 -5.43
C HIS A 112 -13.81 -3.89 -5.24
N VAL A 113 -13.23 -2.79 -4.74
CA VAL A 113 -13.96 -1.54 -4.49
C VAL A 113 -13.55 -0.39 -5.40
N VAL A 114 -12.49 -0.55 -6.20
CA VAL A 114 -12.07 0.52 -7.12
C VAL A 114 -12.86 0.44 -8.43
N PRO A 115 -13.15 1.60 -9.06
CA PRO A 115 -13.69 1.59 -10.42
C PRO A 115 -12.60 1.12 -11.38
N GLN A 116 -12.95 0.35 -12.39
CA GLN A 116 -12.02 -0.08 -13.44
C GLN A 116 -10.78 -0.80 -12.93
N PRO A 117 -10.96 -1.93 -12.19
CA PRO A 117 -9.79 -2.65 -11.63
C PRO A 117 -8.83 -3.15 -12.71
N GLU A 118 -9.28 -3.35 -13.93
CA GLU A 118 -8.44 -3.77 -15.06
C GLU A 118 -7.35 -2.73 -15.38
N LYS A 119 -7.62 -1.45 -15.18
CA LYS A 119 -6.61 -0.40 -15.37
C LYS A 119 -5.53 -0.46 -14.29
N ALA A 120 -5.94 -0.70 -13.04
CA ALA A 120 -5.00 -0.89 -11.95
C ALA A 120 -4.13 -2.11 -12.21
N LEU A 121 -4.71 -3.22 -12.66
CA LEU A 121 -3.97 -4.45 -12.98
C LEU A 121 -2.98 -4.22 -14.11
N ALA A 122 -3.34 -3.42 -15.11
CA ALA A 122 -2.42 -3.08 -16.21
C ALA A 122 -1.20 -2.32 -15.69
N GLU A 123 -1.39 -1.37 -14.79
CA GLU A 123 -0.28 -0.63 -14.19
C GLU A 123 0.59 -1.53 -13.30
N ILE A 124 -0.02 -2.42 -12.53
CA ILE A 124 0.71 -3.41 -11.72
C ILE A 124 1.61 -4.26 -12.62
N ARG A 125 1.05 -4.78 -13.70
CA ARG A 125 1.79 -5.60 -14.67
C ARG A 125 2.96 -4.84 -15.27
N ARG A 126 2.75 -3.56 -15.59
CA ARG A 126 3.78 -2.72 -16.19
C ARG A 126 4.98 -2.51 -15.26
N VAL A 127 4.71 -2.21 -13.97
CA VAL A 127 5.78 -1.87 -13.01
C VAL A 127 6.45 -3.09 -12.39
N LEU A 128 5.86 -4.29 -12.51
CA LEU A 128 6.46 -5.51 -11.99
C LEU A 128 7.56 -6.01 -12.92
N LYS A 129 8.67 -6.46 -12.32
CA LYS A 129 9.72 -7.18 -13.04
C LYS A 129 9.22 -8.54 -13.48
N ASP A 130 9.76 -9.03 -14.57
CA ASP A 130 9.41 -10.36 -15.10
C ASP A 130 9.88 -11.49 -14.19
#